data_f412176d04bafacde172090b3604df2a
#
_entry.id   f412176d04bafacde172090b3604df2a
#
_cell.length_a   1.000
_cell.length_b   1.000
_cell.length_c   1.000
_cell.angle_alpha   90.00
_cell.angle_beta   90.00
_cell.angle_gamma   90.00
#
_symmetry.space_group_name_H-M   'P 1'
#
loop_
_entity.id
_entity.type
_entity.pdbx_description
1 polymer ?
#
loop_
_entity_poly.entity_id
_entity_poly.type
_entity_poly.pdbx_seq_one_letter_code
_entity_poly.pdbx_strand_id
1 'polypeptide(L)'
;MSYVSLSWIYPFVYVVFGAAAVYLIYIITKYGVGLKASPREIWFVSISQVTEFTAYSIMLMTLTLWLSSDVGLSDVAAGNYMGTWNLSYTILIIGVGSLVDAVGVKKVLVIGTILAIFSRFFLFVSTDFWVVTILGFVPQAVSVAFLSPVISVALKRYTKSDTSALGFAMFYTLMNIGFALGGLIFDWIRQIYGEYGNVMIPLLGEVSTYRFILFTAFLISFPGMFFIAIMRDNIDLKDDGVLEILPKKEKKGGNMVVSIMKTIEESFANAAKIFVDVAKQPAFWKFMALLAILLGVNYVFYHFHYTFPKYGIRVLGEGAKIGNIYGVLNPVIIVFFVPLIAWLTRKWSSYKMITIGSMISAA
;
A
#
# COMPACT_ATOMS: atom_id res chain seq x y z
N MET A 1 15.61 -27.34 31.73
CA MET A 1 14.54 -27.47 30.72
C MET A 1 15.15 -28.11 29.48
N SER A 2 14.78 -29.36 29.17
CA SER A 2 15.29 -30.09 28.01
C SER A 2 14.76 -29.42 26.73
N TYR A 3 15.66 -28.96 25.88
CA TYR A 3 15.33 -28.51 24.53
C TYR A 3 14.72 -29.70 23.78
N VAL A 4 13.41 -29.73 23.62
CA VAL A 4 12.77 -30.63 22.66
C VAL A 4 13.30 -30.27 21.30
N SER A 5 14.09 -31.14 20.67
CA SER A 5 14.60 -30.92 19.32
C SER A 5 13.40 -30.91 18.36
N LEU A 6 13.03 -29.74 17.87
CA LEU A 6 11.97 -29.55 16.89
C LEU A 6 12.38 -30.02 15.47
N SER A 7 13.37 -30.90 15.37
CA SER A 7 13.91 -31.40 14.11
C SER A 7 12.87 -32.09 13.21
N TRP A 8 11.83 -32.65 13.77
CA TRP A 8 10.71 -33.27 13.04
C TRP A 8 9.82 -32.25 12.30
N ILE A 9 9.88 -30.95 12.68
CA ILE A 9 9.12 -29.89 12.03
C ILE A 9 9.75 -29.46 10.69
N TYR A 10 11.07 -29.58 10.54
CA TYR A 10 11.75 -29.14 9.32
C TYR A 10 11.24 -29.78 8.03
N PRO A 11 11.00 -31.11 7.94
CA PRO A 11 10.42 -31.70 6.75
C PRO A 11 9.05 -31.12 6.41
N PHE A 12 8.19 -30.90 7.40
CA PHE A 12 6.89 -30.27 7.21
C PHE A 12 7.01 -28.82 6.70
N VAL A 13 7.92 -28.06 7.28
CA VAL A 13 8.23 -26.67 6.85
C VAL A 13 8.71 -26.66 5.40
N TYR A 14 9.62 -27.54 4.98
CA TYR A 14 10.08 -27.62 3.59
C TYR A 14 8.96 -28.00 2.63
N VAL A 15 8.07 -28.92 3.00
CA VAL A 15 6.91 -29.30 2.18
C VAL A 15 5.97 -28.10 2.02
N VAL A 16 5.69 -27.37 3.09
CA VAL A 16 4.83 -26.17 3.05
C VAL A 16 5.46 -25.07 2.18
N PHE A 17 6.76 -24.79 2.34
CA PHE A 17 7.45 -23.80 1.50
C PHE A 17 7.53 -24.24 0.05
N GLY A 18 7.79 -25.52 -0.22
CA GLY A 18 7.78 -26.07 -1.57
C GLY A 18 6.41 -25.94 -2.24
N ALA A 19 5.34 -26.32 -1.53
CA ALA A 19 3.98 -26.16 -2.02
C ALA A 19 3.62 -24.69 -2.26
N ALA A 20 4.08 -23.80 -1.38
CA ALA A 20 3.92 -22.37 -1.51
C ALA A 20 4.60 -21.82 -2.76
N ALA A 21 5.84 -22.24 -3.01
CA ALA A 21 6.59 -21.82 -4.20
C ALA A 21 5.93 -22.32 -5.50
N VAL A 22 5.51 -23.56 -5.54
CA VAL A 22 4.76 -24.14 -6.69
C VAL A 22 3.46 -23.36 -6.93
N TYR A 23 2.72 -23.05 -5.86
CA TYR A 23 1.48 -22.28 -5.96
C TYR A 23 1.71 -20.84 -6.46
N LEU A 24 2.77 -20.18 -6.00
CA LEU A 24 3.15 -18.86 -6.50
C LEU A 24 3.52 -18.89 -7.98
N ILE A 25 4.29 -19.88 -8.41
CA ILE A 25 4.62 -20.08 -9.83
C ILE A 25 3.35 -20.30 -10.65
N TYR A 26 2.43 -21.13 -10.16
CA TYR A 26 1.12 -21.36 -10.81
C TYR A 26 0.34 -20.06 -10.95
N ILE A 27 0.21 -19.27 -9.89
CA ILE A 27 -0.52 -17.99 -9.90
C ILE A 27 0.14 -17.00 -10.88
N ILE A 28 1.46 -16.83 -10.83
CA ILE A 28 2.19 -15.93 -11.73
C ILE A 28 1.99 -16.35 -13.19
N THR A 29 2.09 -17.66 -13.47
CA THR A 29 1.84 -18.20 -14.80
C THR A 29 0.40 -17.94 -15.25
N LYS A 30 -0.58 -18.16 -14.37
CA LYS A 30 -2.00 -17.90 -14.63
C LYS A 30 -2.26 -16.42 -14.96
N TYR A 31 -1.63 -15.49 -14.25
CA TYR A 31 -1.72 -14.07 -14.55
C TYR A 31 -1.05 -13.75 -15.89
N GLY A 32 0.14 -14.30 -16.14
CA GLY A 32 0.87 -14.11 -17.39
C GLY A 32 0.08 -14.56 -18.62
N VAL A 33 -0.54 -15.74 -18.55
CA VAL A 33 -1.36 -16.29 -19.63
C VAL A 33 -2.69 -15.55 -19.76
N GLY A 34 -3.40 -15.32 -18.64
CA GLY A 34 -4.72 -14.71 -18.63
C GLY A 34 -4.74 -13.23 -19.02
N LEU A 35 -3.65 -12.51 -18.78
CA LEU A 35 -3.49 -11.09 -19.12
C LEU A 35 -2.60 -10.86 -20.34
N LYS A 36 -2.30 -11.89 -21.13
CA LYS A 36 -1.45 -11.80 -22.32
C LYS A 36 -1.97 -10.80 -23.36
N ALA A 37 -3.29 -10.64 -23.45
CA ALA A 37 -3.91 -9.67 -24.36
C ALA A 37 -3.89 -8.23 -23.83
N SER A 38 -3.54 -8.03 -22.56
CA SER A 38 -3.43 -6.70 -21.96
C SER A 38 -2.18 -5.96 -22.47
N PRO A 39 -2.21 -4.61 -22.52
CA PRO A 39 -1.07 -3.83 -22.96
C PRO A 39 0.10 -3.95 -21.97
N ARG A 40 1.32 -3.67 -22.45
CA ARG A 40 2.53 -3.74 -21.62
C ARG A 40 2.47 -2.86 -20.37
N GLU A 41 1.65 -1.85 -20.38
CA GLU A 41 1.46 -0.91 -19.27
C GLU A 41 0.93 -1.59 -18.01
N ILE A 42 0.17 -2.69 -18.13
CA ILE A 42 -0.27 -3.45 -16.95
C ILE A 42 0.93 -4.03 -16.19
N TRP A 43 1.95 -4.49 -16.91
CA TRP A 43 3.17 -5.04 -16.30
C TRP A 43 4.03 -3.95 -15.67
N PHE A 44 4.12 -2.77 -16.31
CA PHE A 44 4.85 -1.63 -15.77
C PHE A 44 4.21 -1.11 -14.48
N VAL A 45 2.89 -0.97 -14.46
CA VAL A 45 2.15 -0.64 -13.24
C VAL A 45 2.33 -1.71 -12.18
N SER A 46 2.31 -2.98 -12.56
CA SER A 46 2.49 -4.11 -11.63
C SER A 46 3.87 -4.14 -10.97
N ILE A 47 4.95 -3.92 -11.74
CA ILE A 47 6.31 -3.84 -11.20
C ILE A 47 6.45 -2.61 -10.30
N SER A 48 5.96 -1.47 -10.77
CA SER A 48 5.94 -0.23 -9.98
C SER A 48 5.18 -0.41 -8.66
N GLN A 49 4.08 -1.16 -8.67
CA GLN A 49 3.31 -1.47 -7.50
C GLN A 49 4.11 -2.32 -6.49
N VAL A 50 4.78 -3.38 -6.93
CA VAL A 50 5.60 -4.21 -6.02
C VAL A 50 6.66 -3.35 -5.34
N THR A 51 7.37 -2.51 -6.09
CA THR A 51 8.41 -1.64 -5.52
C THR A 51 7.81 -0.60 -4.58
N GLU A 52 6.68 0.00 -4.93
CA GLU A 52 6.02 1.00 -4.09
C GLU A 52 5.47 0.38 -2.79
N PHE A 53 4.79 -0.77 -2.86
CA PHE A 53 4.31 -1.43 -1.65
C PHE A 53 5.43 -1.99 -0.78
N THR A 54 6.57 -2.39 -1.36
CA THR A 54 7.77 -2.76 -0.59
C THR A 54 8.31 -1.55 0.17
N ALA A 55 8.53 -0.43 -0.52
CA ALA A 55 9.02 0.80 0.10
C ALA A 55 8.03 1.38 1.14
N TYR A 56 6.73 1.34 0.83
CA TYR A 56 5.67 1.78 1.74
C TYR A 56 5.59 0.91 2.99
N SER A 57 5.68 -0.41 2.85
CA SER A 57 5.67 -1.36 3.97
C SER A 57 6.86 -1.13 4.90
N ILE A 58 8.07 -1.01 4.37
CA ILE A 58 9.28 -0.68 5.13
C ILE A 58 9.08 0.61 5.92
N MET A 59 8.60 1.66 5.25
CA MET A 59 8.33 2.95 5.86
C MET A 59 7.28 2.81 6.98
N LEU A 60 6.14 2.18 6.70
CA LEU A 60 5.02 2.06 7.64
C LEU A 60 5.43 1.35 8.94
N MET A 61 6.23 0.28 8.83
CA MET A 61 6.77 -0.47 9.97
C MET A 61 7.73 0.34 10.82
N THR A 62 8.45 1.28 10.18
CA THR A 62 9.51 2.05 10.82
C THR A 62 8.98 3.31 11.50
N LEU A 63 7.95 3.96 10.93
CA LEU A 63 7.59 5.34 11.28
C LEU A 63 7.28 5.54 12.77
N THR A 64 6.51 4.67 13.42
CA THR A 64 6.17 4.84 14.84
C THR A 64 7.39 4.63 15.75
N LEU A 65 8.30 3.73 15.37
CA LEU A 65 9.56 3.48 16.09
C LEU A 65 10.47 4.69 15.94
N TRP A 66 10.71 5.12 14.71
CA TRP A 66 11.55 6.25 14.36
C TRP A 66 11.05 7.58 14.93
N LEU A 67 9.75 7.85 14.90
CA LEU A 67 9.16 9.05 15.48
C LEU A 67 9.45 9.15 17.00
N SER A 68 9.55 8.02 17.68
CA SER A 68 9.87 8.04 19.12
C SER A 68 11.36 8.00 19.41
N SER A 69 12.16 7.22 18.66
CA SER A 69 13.60 7.08 18.95
C SER A 69 14.44 8.24 18.41
N ASP A 70 14.11 8.71 17.20
CA ASP A 70 14.95 9.67 16.46
C ASP A 70 14.37 11.09 16.49
N VAL A 71 13.04 11.24 16.33
CA VAL A 71 12.38 12.57 16.37
C VAL A 71 12.06 12.99 17.81
N GLY A 72 12.00 12.03 18.76
CA GLY A 72 11.84 12.32 20.19
C GLY A 72 10.38 12.48 20.64
N LEU A 73 9.40 12.00 19.86
CA LEU A 73 8.00 12.03 20.27
C LEU A 73 7.72 10.94 21.31
N SER A 74 6.83 11.22 22.27
CA SER A 74 6.28 10.16 23.13
C SER A 74 5.50 9.14 22.27
N ASP A 75 5.30 7.92 22.78
CA ASP A 75 4.57 6.89 22.05
C ASP A 75 3.14 7.29 21.72
N VAL A 76 2.48 7.99 22.65
CA VAL A 76 1.12 8.52 22.44
C VAL A 76 1.13 9.59 21.35
N ALA A 77 2.12 10.51 21.39
CA ALA A 77 2.23 11.55 20.37
C ALA A 77 2.54 10.96 18.99
N ALA A 78 3.44 9.96 18.89
CA ALA A 78 3.75 9.28 17.65
C ALA A 78 2.52 8.54 17.08
N GLY A 79 1.75 7.86 17.93
CA GLY A 79 0.50 7.19 17.54
C GLY A 79 -0.55 8.17 17.03
N ASN A 80 -0.78 9.28 17.75
CA ASN A 80 -1.71 10.33 17.35
C ASN A 80 -1.28 11.00 16.04
N TYR A 81 0.02 11.22 15.86
CA TYR A 81 0.59 11.78 14.65
C TYR A 81 0.32 10.87 13.43
N MET A 82 0.55 9.56 13.58
CA MET A 82 0.25 8.58 12.53
C MET A 82 -1.25 8.49 12.22
N GLY A 83 -2.11 8.58 13.23
CA GLY A 83 -3.57 8.62 13.06
C GLY A 83 -4.01 9.87 12.28
N THR A 84 -3.48 11.03 12.62
CA THR A 84 -3.75 12.30 11.92
C THR A 84 -3.27 12.26 10.47
N TRP A 85 -2.08 11.72 10.24
CA TRP A 85 -1.54 11.53 8.90
C TRP A 85 -2.42 10.60 8.05
N ASN A 86 -2.88 9.47 8.63
CA ASN A 86 -3.79 8.53 7.97
C ASN A 86 -5.10 9.21 7.57
N LEU A 87 -5.70 9.97 8.49
CA LEU A 87 -6.92 10.75 8.22
C LEU A 87 -6.69 11.75 7.08
N SER A 88 -5.55 12.43 7.06
CA SER A 88 -5.22 13.43 6.05
C SER A 88 -5.22 12.85 4.63
N TYR A 89 -4.51 11.74 4.40
CA TYR A 89 -4.53 11.16 3.05
C TYR A 89 -5.88 10.51 2.69
N THR A 90 -6.62 10.00 3.66
CA THR A 90 -7.96 9.46 3.44
C THR A 90 -8.92 10.54 2.92
N ILE A 91 -8.85 11.74 3.48
CA ILE A 91 -9.62 12.89 2.99
C ILE A 91 -9.17 13.28 1.58
N LEU A 92 -7.86 13.32 1.32
CA LEU A 92 -7.32 13.68 0.00
C LEU A 92 -7.74 12.71 -1.11
N ILE A 93 -7.91 11.42 -0.81
CA ILE A 93 -8.37 10.40 -1.78
C ILE A 93 -9.71 10.78 -2.43
N ILE A 94 -10.61 11.47 -1.70
CA ILE A 94 -11.93 11.87 -2.21
C ILE A 94 -11.80 12.73 -3.48
N GLY A 95 -10.79 13.59 -3.55
CA GLY A 95 -10.56 14.49 -4.70
C GLY A 95 -9.84 13.84 -5.89
N VAL A 96 -9.21 12.68 -5.71
CA VAL A 96 -8.28 12.15 -6.70
C VAL A 96 -8.97 11.52 -7.92
N GLY A 97 -10.17 10.98 -7.78
CA GLY A 97 -10.92 10.38 -8.88
C GLY A 97 -11.08 11.35 -10.06
N SER A 98 -11.53 12.57 -9.78
CA SER A 98 -11.69 13.63 -10.80
C SER A 98 -10.38 14.13 -11.37
N LEU A 99 -9.30 14.08 -10.57
CA LEU A 99 -7.96 14.46 -11.01
C LEU A 99 -7.44 13.50 -12.10
N VAL A 100 -7.69 12.20 -11.95
CA VAL A 100 -7.30 11.20 -12.97
C VAL A 100 -8.01 11.46 -14.30
N ASP A 101 -9.28 11.85 -14.26
CA ASP A 101 -10.06 12.16 -15.45
C ASP A 101 -9.62 13.48 -16.13
N ALA A 102 -9.10 14.42 -15.35
CA ALA A 102 -8.60 15.70 -15.86
C ALA A 102 -7.17 15.64 -16.39
N VAL A 103 -6.29 14.91 -15.70
CA VAL A 103 -4.82 14.95 -15.96
C VAL A 103 -4.31 13.69 -16.67
N GLY A 104 -4.98 12.56 -16.48
CA GLY A 104 -4.62 11.25 -17.02
C GLY A 104 -3.85 10.38 -16.00
N VAL A 105 -3.99 9.06 -16.17
CA VAL A 105 -3.43 8.04 -15.25
C VAL A 105 -1.92 8.18 -15.09
N LYS A 106 -1.18 8.19 -16.20
CA LYS A 106 0.29 8.24 -16.18
C LYS A 106 0.82 9.43 -15.39
N LYS A 107 0.26 10.63 -15.65
CA LYS A 107 0.76 11.85 -15.02
C LYS A 107 0.51 11.85 -13.51
N VAL A 108 -0.65 11.38 -13.08
CA VAL A 108 -0.97 11.27 -11.65
C VAL A 108 -0.05 10.26 -10.97
N LEU A 109 0.23 9.11 -11.60
CA LEU A 109 1.21 8.14 -11.12
C LEU A 109 2.62 8.72 -11.01
N VAL A 110 3.08 9.47 -12.05
CA VAL A 110 4.40 10.13 -12.04
C VAL A 110 4.49 11.13 -10.88
N ILE A 111 3.49 12.01 -10.74
CA ILE A 111 3.49 13.01 -9.67
C ILE A 111 3.46 12.32 -8.30
N GLY A 112 2.59 11.32 -8.12
CA GLY A 112 2.51 10.56 -6.87
C GLY A 112 3.84 9.90 -6.51
N THR A 113 4.51 9.27 -7.48
CA THR A 113 5.80 8.61 -7.23
C THR A 113 6.92 9.61 -6.96
N ILE A 114 6.96 10.77 -7.65
CA ILE A 114 7.91 11.85 -7.33
C ILE A 114 7.71 12.34 -5.91
N LEU A 115 6.47 12.54 -5.49
CA LEU A 115 6.15 12.97 -4.13
C LEU A 115 6.53 11.90 -3.09
N ALA A 116 6.37 10.61 -3.40
CA ALA A 116 6.82 9.52 -2.54
C ALA A 116 8.34 9.54 -2.34
N ILE A 117 9.10 9.64 -3.45
CA ILE A 117 10.56 9.71 -3.42
C ILE A 117 11.03 10.94 -2.65
N PHE A 118 10.44 12.11 -2.94
CA PHE A 118 10.75 13.37 -2.26
C PHE A 118 10.49 13.27 -0.75
N SER A 119 9.34 12.78 -0.36
CA SER A 119 8.97 12.57 1.02
C SER A 119 9.96 11.65 1.76
N ARG A 120 10.22 10.47 1.19
CA ARG A 120 11.12 9.48 1.77
C ARG A 120 12.54 10.02 1.92
N PHE A 121 12.98 10.87 1.00
CA PHE A 121 14.24 11.57 1.13
C PHE A 121 14.30 12.40 2.42
N PHE A 122 13.31 13.22 2.70
CA PHE A 122 13.30 14.05 3.92
C PHE A 122 13.09 13.24 5.19
N LEU A 123 12.36 12.15 5.14
CA LEU A 123 12.15 11.26 6.29
C LEU A 123 13.46 10.57 6.74
N PHE A 124 14.38 10.25 5.83
CA PHE A 124 15.66 9.67 6.25
C PHE A 124 16.76 10.71 6.52
N VAL A 125 16.72 11.86 5.85
CA VAL A 125 17.77 12.87 5.99
C VAL A 125 17.62 13.67 7.29
N SER A 126 16.40 13.99 7.70
CA SER A 126 16.13 14.86 8.85
C SER A 126 15.41 14.15 10.00
N THR A 127 15.65 14.62 11.21
CA THR A 127 14.90 14.25 12.43
C THR A 127 14.21 15.47 13.05
N ASP A 128 14.34 16.66 12.42
CA ASP A 128 13.63 17.86 12.86
C ASP A 128 12.13 17.69 12.61
N PHE A 129 11.32 17.88 13.64
CA PHE A 129 9.87 17.66 13.62
C PHE A 129 9.17 18.44 12.50
N TRP A 130 9.52 19.71 12.28
CA TRP A 130 8.86 20.53 11.27
C TRP A 130 9.28 20.17 9.86
N VAL A 131 10.56 19.87 9.65
CA VAL A 131 11.10 19.43 8.36
C VAL A 131 10.42 18.11 7.95
N VAL A 132 10.39 17.11 8.84
CA VAL A 132 9.79 15.83 8.53
C VAL A 132 8.28 15.93 8.36
N THR A 133 7.60 16.83 9.08
CA THR A 133 6.17 17.05 8.91
C THR A 133 5.86 17.67 7.55
N ILE A 134 6.51 18.80 7.23
CA ILE A 134 6.17 19.60 6.04
C ILE A 134 6.72 18.96 4.77
N LEU A 135 7.97 18.47 4.77
CA LEU A 135 8.64 17.93 3.59
C LEU A 135 8.60 16.39 3.51
N GLY A 136 8.33 15.71 4.61
CA GLY A 136 8.14 14.26 4.67
C GLY A 136 6.65 13.88 4.62
N PHE A 137 5.93 14.02 5.72
CA PHE A 137 4.59 13.47 5.88
C PHE A 137 3.52 14.12 4.99
N VAL A 138 3.56 15.43 4.75
CA VAL A 138 2.58 16.11 3.88
C VAL A 138 2.70 15.62 2.43
N PRO A 139 3.88 15.62 1.78
CA PRO A 139 4.01 15.05 0.44
C PRO A 139 3.71 13.56 0.38
N GLN A 140 4.01 12.80 1.45
CA GLN A 140 3.68 11.38 1.52
C GLN A 140 2.17 11.16 1.55
N ALA A 141 1.40 11.98 2.28
CA ALA A 141 -0.06 11.91 2.30
C ALA A 141 -0.64 12.15 0.90
N VAL A 142 -0.14 13.16 0.19
CA VAL A 142 -0.55 13.44 -1.20
C VAL A 142 -0.16 12.28 -2.13
N SER A 143 1.05 11.73 -1.97
CA SER A 143 1.52 10.59 -2.74
C SER A 143 0.61 9.37 -2.56
N VAL A 144 0.29 8.98 -1.32
CA VAL A 144 -0.59 7.85 -1.03
C VAL A 144 -1.97 8.06 -1.62
N ALA A 145 -2.52 9.29 -1.48
CA ALA A 145 -3.80 9.65 -2.07
C ALA A 145 -3.80 9.52 -3.60
N PHE A 146 -2.70 9.84 -4.25
CA PHE A 146 -2.58 9.74 -5.71
C PHE A 146 -2.36 8.30 -6.18
N LEU A 147 -1.46 7.56 -5.55
CA LEU A 147 -1.07 6.24 -6.02
C LEU A 147 -2.15 5.18 -5.77
N SER A 148 -2.75 5.15 -4.59
CA SER A 148 -3.66 4.08 -4.18
C SER A 148 -4.90 3.91 -5.10
N PRO A 149 -5.74 4.94 -5.37
CA PRO A 149 -6.89 4.77 -6.24
C PRO A 149 -6.52 4.70 -7.73
N VAL A 150 -5.44 5.38 -8.14
CA VAL A 150 -5.07 5.52 -9.56
C VAL A 150 -4.56 4.21 -10.14
N ILE A 151 -3.88 3.39 -9.35
CA ILE A 151 -3.48 2.05 -9.77
C ILE A 151 -4.72 1.20 -10.09
N SER A 152 -5.78 1.28 -9.28
CA SER A 152 -7.04 0.58 -9.55
C SER A 152 -7.70 1.05 -10.85
N VAL A 153 -7.67 2.36 -11.14
CA VAL A 153 -8.15 2.92 -12.41
C VAL A 153 -7.30 2.43 -13.58
N ALA A 154 -5.97 2.41 -13.41
CA ALA A 154 -5.04 1.89 -14.42
C ALA A 154 -5.33 0.43 -14.77
N LEU A 155 -5.53 -0.42 -13.77
CA LEU A 155 -5.87 -1.83 -13.96
C LEU A 155 -7.18 -1.98 -14.76
N LYS A 156 -8.21 -1.21 -14.40
CA LYS A 156 -9.48 -1.24 -15.13
C LYS A 156 -9.32 -0.83 -16.60
N ARG A 157 -8.50 0.18 -16.89
CA ARG A 157 -8.23 0.65 -18.25
C ARG A 157 -7.35 -0.30 -19.08
N TYR A 158 -6.53 -1.11 -18.42
CA TYR A 158 -5.57 -2.01 -19.10
C TYR A 158 -6.04 -3.47 -19.14
N THR A 159 -7.27 -3.74 -18.71
CA THR A 159 -7.90 -5.06 -18.77
C THR A 159 -9.24 -4.99 -19.45
N LYS A 160 -9.61 -6.06 -20.17
CA LYS A 160 -10.97 -6.24 -20.67
C LYS A 160 -11.94 -6.54 -19.54
N SER A 161 -13.24 -6.38 -19.78
CA SER A 161 -14.29 -6.67 -18.78
C SER A 161 -14.24 -8.11 -18.28
N ASP A 162 -13.94 -9.08 -19.14
CA ASP A 162 -13.82 -10.51 -18.80
C ASP A 162 -12.54 -10.85 -18.01
N THR A 163 -11.46 -10.08 -18.18
CA THR A 163 -10.16 -10.28 -17.50
C THR A 163 -9.91 -9.30 -16.36
N SER A 164 -10.79 -8.35 -16.14
CA SER A 164 -10.64 -7.32 -15.10
C SER A 164 -10.52 -7.92 -13.70
N ALA A 165 -11.35 -8.92 -13.37
CA ALA A 165 -11.25 -9.62 -12.08
C ALA A 165 -9.88 -10.27 -11.88
N LEU A 166 -9.27 -10.81 -12.94
CA LEU A 166 -7.91 -11.38 -12.90
C LEU A 166 -6.85 -10.28 -12.68
N GLY A 167 -7.01 -9.12 -13.33
CA GLY A 167 -6.15 -7.95 -13.11
C GLY A 167 -6.16 -7.47 -11.66
N PHE A 168 -7.34 -7.36 -11.05
CA PHE A 168 -7.47 -7.00 -9.64
C PHE A 168 -6.92 -8.08 -8.70
N ALA A 169 -7.10 -9.37 -9.01
CA ALA A 169 -6.50 -10.46 -8.24
C ALA A 169 -4.97 -10.42 -8.29
N MET A 170 -4.39 -10.16 -9.47
CA MET A 170 -2.97 -9.94 -9.63
C MET A 170 -2.48 -8.75 -8.79
N PHE A 171 -3.18 -7.62 -8.87
CA PHE A 171 -2.89 -6.42 -8.07
C PHE A 171 -2.82 -6.76 -6.57
N TYR A 172 -3.83 -7.44 -6.05
CA TYR A 172 -3.90 -7.79 -4.63
C TYR A 172 -2.77 -8.74 -4.21
N THR A 173 -2.43 -9.71 -5.07
CA THR A 173 -1.30 -10.63 -4.85
C THR A 173 0.03 -9.88 -4.81
N LEU A 174 0.28 -9.00 -5.78
CA LEU A 174 1.52 -8.23 -5.88
C LEU A 174 1.68 -7.21 -4.74
N MET A 175 0.59 -6.60 -4.29
CA MET A 175 0.55 -5.77 -3.10
C MET A 175 1.06 -6.55 -1.88
N ASN A 176 0.53 -7.74 -1.65
CA ASN A 176 0.93 -8.59 -0.52
C ASN A 176 2.38 -9.08 -0.64
N ILE A 177 2.85 -9.38 -1.84
CA ILE A 177 4.27 -9.68 -2.08
C ILE A 177 5.15 -8.48 -1.71
N GLY A 178 4.76 -7.27 -2.12
CA GLY A 178 5.47 -6.05 -1.74
C GLY A 178 5.54 -5.86 -0.22
N PHE A 179 4.43 -6.04 0.48
CA PHE A 179 4.40 -5.98 1.95
C PHE A 179 5.33 -7.03 2.60
N ALA A 180 5.31 -8.27 2.10
CA ALA A 180 6.17 -9.34 2.60
C ALA A 180 7.66 -9.03 2.41
N LEU A 181 8.04 -8.56 1.21
CA LEU A 181 9.42 -8.13 0.93
C LEU A 181 9.85 -7.01 1.87
N GLY A 182 8.97 -6.03 2.12
CA GLY A 182 9.24 -4.94 3.05
C GLY A 182 9.49 -5.43 4.48
N GLY A 183 8.68 -6.37 4.98
CA GLY A 183 8.85 -6.98 6.30
C GLY A 183 10.17 -7.75 6.44
N LEU A 184 10.55 -8.49 5.41
CA LEU A 184 11.84 -9.20 5.37
C LEU A 184 13.02 -8.23 5.42
N ILE A 185 13.00 -7.17 4.60
CA ILE A 185 14.07 -6.15 4.55
C ILE A 185 14.16 -5.41 5.87
N PHE A 186 13.02 -5.02 6.46
CA PHE A 186 12.95 -4.35 7.74
C PHE A 186 13.63 -5.17 8.86
N ASP A 187 13.28 -6.45 9.00
CA ASP A 187 13.89 -7.31 10.02
C ASP A 187 15.35 -7.61 9.71
N TRP A 188 15.70 -7.82 8.44
CA TRP A 188 17.07 -8.10 8.04
C TRP A 188 18.04 -6.97 8.40
N ILE A 189 17.65 -5.71 8.15
CA ILE A 189 18.47 -4.55 8.50
C ILE A 189 18.62 -4.44 10.01
N ARG A 190 17.52 -4.60 10.79
CA ARG A 190 17.57 -4.53 12.25
C ARG A 190 18.43 -5.63 12.87
N GLN A 191 18.47 -6.81 12.26
CA GLN A 191 19.32 -7.91 12.74
C GLN A 191 20.81 -7.67 12.47
N ILE A 192 21.17 -6.99 11.39
CA ILE A 192 22.57 -6.69 11.08
C ILE A 192 23.10 -5.52 11.94
N TYR A 193 22.33 -4.46 12.06
CA TYR A 193 22.81 -3.21 12.68
C TYR A 193 22.28 -3.00 14.10
N GLY A 194 21.41 -3.86 14.59
CA GLY A 194 20.75 -3.72 15.90
C GLY A 194 19.54 -2.78 15.85
N GLU A 195 18.73 -2.84 16.88
CA GLU A 195 17.50 -2.03 16.99
C GLU A 195 17.81 -0.53 17.04
N TYR A 196 18.79 -0.16 17.85
CA TYR A 196 19.20 1.22 18.11
C TYR A 196 20.67 1.44 17.70
N GLY A 197 21.13 0.69 16.71
CA GLY A 197 22.49 0.83 16.19
C GLY A 197 22.65 2.00 15.24
N ASN A 198 23.85 2.16 14.72
CA ASN A 198 24.20 3.20 13.77
C ASN A 198 24.82 2.61 12.51
N VAL A 199 24.57 3.25 11.38
CA VAL A 199 25.06 2.88 10.05
C VAL A 199 25.72 4.08 9.39
N MET A 200 26.91 3.86 8.81
CA MET A 200 27.59 4.90 8.05
C MET A 200 27.02 4.95 6.63
N ILE A 201 26.43 6.09 6.26
CA ILE A 201 26.00 6.35 4.88
C ILE A 201 26.99 7.37 4.26
N PRO A 202 27.59 7.06 3.08
CA PRO A 202 28.42 8.04 2.38
C PRO A 202 27.69 9.37 2.20
N LEU A 203 28.36 10.49 2.43
CA LEU A 203 27.85 11.87 2.36
C LEU A 203 26.94 12.32 3.52
N LEU A 204 26.28 11.40 4.25
CA LEU A 204 25.39 11.75 5.37
C LEU A 204 26.02 11.48 6.75
N GLY A 205 27.12 10.72 6.77
CA GLY A 205 27.74 10.30 8.03
C GLY A 205 26.99 9.16 8.72
N GLU A 206 27.10 9.13 10.04
CA GLU A 206 26.47 8.11 10.88
C GLU A 206 24.99 8.42 11.11
N VAL A 207 24.13 7.45 10.79
CA VAL A 207 22.67 7.56 10.95
C VAL A 207 22.14 6.36 11.74
N SER A 208 21.00 6.51 12.43
CA SER A 208 20.36 5.41 13.15
C SER A 208 19.91 4.29 12.19
N THR A 209 19.76 3.07 12.74
CA THR A 209 19.21 1.93 12.00
C THR A 209 17.86 2.26 11.35
N TYR A 210 16.98 2.98 12.04
CA TYR A 210 15.68 3.36 11.47
C TYR A 210 15.80 4.36 10.31
N ARG A 211 16.72 5.32 10.38
CA ARG A 211 17.01 6.22 9.24
C ARG A 211 17.60 5.45 8.06
N PHE A 212 18.43 4.44 8.31
CA PHE A 212 18.95 3.58 7.25
C PHE A 212 17.86 2.72 6.60
N ILE A 213 16.87 2.25 7.38
CA ILE A 213 15.69 1.56 6.86
C ILE A 213 14.86 2.50 5.97
N LEU A 214 14.64 3.76 6.39
CA LEU A 214 13.96 4.76 5.57
C LEU A 214 14.74 5.12 4.29
N PHE A 215 16.09 5.18 4.37
CA PHE A 215 16.94 5.32 3.19
C PHE A 215 16.78 4.16 2.21
N THR A 216 16.67 2.93 2.71
CA THR A 216 16.41 1.76 1.87
C THR A 216 15.05 1.86 1.18
N ALA A 217 14.01 2.32 1.87
CA ALA A 217 12.70 2.58 1.27
C ALA A 217 12.77 3.67 0.17
N PHE A 218 13.57 4.72 0.39
CA PHE A 218 13.83 5.73 -0.64
C PHE A 218 14.47 5.12 -1.89
N LEU A 219 15.50 4.28 -1.76
CA LEU A 219 16.18 3.64 -2.89
C LEU A 219 15.26 2.69 -3.67
N ILE A 220 14.43 1.91 -2.97
CA ILE A 220 13.49 0.96 -3.59
C ILE A 220 12.41 1.66 -4.43
N SER A 221 12.17 2.95 -4.21
CA SER A 221 11.17 3.70 -4.99
C SER A 221 11.59 4.01 -6.42
N PHE A 222 12.88 4.06 -6.74
CA PHE A 222 13.36 4.45 -8.07
C PHE A 222 13.02 3.48 -9.19
N PRO A 223 13.15 2.15 -9.06
CA PRO A 223 12.72 1.23 -10.11
C PRO A 223 11.25 1.42 -10.51
N GLY A 224 10.36 1.64 -9.54
CA GLY A 224 8.95 1.93 -9.82
C GLY A 224 8.76 3.19 -10.66
N MET A 225 9.47 4.25 -10.34
CA MET A 225 9.45 5.50 -11.10
C MET A 225 9.90 5.30 -12.55
N PHE A 226 10.96 4.52 -12.77
CA PHE A 226 11.46 4.22 -14.12
C PHE A 226 10.36 3.56 -14.97
N PHE A 227 9.67 2.53 -14.46
CA PHE A 227 8.62 1.84 -15.21
C PHE A 227 7.41 2.73 -15.49
N ILE A 228 7.00 3.59 -14.55
CA ILE A 228 5.92 4.55 -14.78
C ILE A 228 6.33 5.58 -15.83
N ALA A 229 7.58 6.06 -15.82
CA ALA A 229 8.06 7.07 -16.75
C ALA A 229 8.00 6.60 -18.21
N ILE A 230 8.30 5.33 -18.50
CA ILE A 230 8.29 4.76 -19.84
C ILE A 230 6.91 4.27 -20.32
N MET A 231 5.86 4.35 -19.50
CA MET A 231 4.49 4.02 -19.90
C MET A 231 3.98 4.97 -20.98
N ARG A 232 3.12 4.46 -21.86
CA ARG A 232 2.32 5.31 -22.74
C ARG A 232 1.23 6.03 -21.97
N ASP A 233 0.85 7.21 -22.40
CA ASP A 233 -0.20 8.03 -21.77
C ASP A 233 -1.55 7.78 -22.44
N ASN A 234 -2.63 7.91 -21.68
CA ASN A 234 -4.01 7.93 -22.16
C ASN A 234 -4.43 6.73 -23.03
N ILE A 235 -3.96 5.54 -22.71
CA ILE A 235 -4.43 4.33 -23.38
C ILE A 235 -5.56 3.65 -22.61
N ASP A 236 -6.48 3.04 -23.35
CA ASP A 236 -7.57 2.24 -22.86
C ASP A 236 -7.71 0.97 -23.70
N LEU A 237 -7.93 -0.17 -23.07
CA LEU A 237 -8.15 -1.44 -23.74
C LEU A 237 -9.65 -1.71 -23.79
N LYS A 238 -10.22 -1.70 -24.99
CA LYS A 238 -11.63 -2.07 -25.21
C LYS A 238 -11.84 -3.57 -25.17
N ASP A 239 -13.09 -3.98 -24.99
CA ASP A 239 -13.47 -5.39 -24.92
C ASP A 239 -13.21 -6.16 -26.22
N ASP A 240 -13.22 -5.48 -27.37
CA ASP A 240 -12.82 -6.04 -28.66
C ASP A 240 -11.31 -6.30 -28.79
N GLY A 241 -10.51 -5.82 -27.82
CA GLY A 241 -9.05 -5.96 -27.81
C GLY A 241 -8.31 -4.84 -28.51
N VAL A 242 -9.01 -3.81 -28.97
CA VAL A 242 -8.40 -2.63 -29.59
C VAL A 242 -7.88 -1.69 -28.51
N LEU A 243 -6.64 -1.24 -28.66
CA LEU A 243 -6.05 -0.18 -27.84
C LEU A 243 -6.48 1.17 -28.38
N GLU A 244 -7.28 1.88 -27.63
CA GLU A 244 -7.67 3.25 -27.95
C GLU A 244 -6.74 4.24 -27.23
N ILE A 245 -6.31 5.26 -27.96
CA ILE A 245 -5.63 6.41 -27.36
C ILE A 245 -6.71 7.44 -27.07
N LEU A 246 -7.05 7.61 -25.80
CA LEU A 246 -8.03 8.59 -25.37
C LEU A 246 -7.55 10.00 -25.76
N PRO A 247 -8.43 10.83 -26.36
CA PRO A 247 -8.06 12.19 -26.71
C PRO A 247 -7.63 12.96 -25.44
N LYS A 248 -6.54 13.68 -25.54
CA LYS A 248 -6.16 14.63 -24.48
C LYS A 248 -7.28 15.64 -24.38
N LYS A 249 -7.94 15.71 -23.20
CA LYS A 249 -8.85 16.83 -22.94
C LYS A 249 -8.07 18.12 -23.19
N GLU A 250 -8.59 18.97 -24.05
CA GLU A 250 -7.95 20.26 -24.39
C GLU A 250 -7.67 21.03 -23.10
N LYS A 251 -6.44 21.47 -22.95
CA LYS A 251 -6.06 22.36 -21.87
C LYS A 251 -6.89 23.64 -22.04
N LYS A 252 -7.90 23.87 -21.24
CA LYS A 252 -8.38 25.24 -21.02
C LYS A 252 -7.16 26.00 -20.52
N GLY A 253 -6.72 26.97 -21.35
CA GLY A 253 -5.47 27.71 -21.14
C GLY A 253 -5.36 28.22 -19.72
N GLY A 254 -4.33 27.81 -19.00
CA GLY A 254 -4.09 28.16 -17.61
C GLY A 254 -2.92 27.39 -17.00
N ASN A 255 -2.41 27.87 -15.88
CA ASN A 255 -1.37 27.19 -15.11
C ASN A 255 -1.89 25.81 -14.66
N MET A 256 -1.11 24.74 -14.96
CA MET A 256 -1.46 23.35 -14.63
C MET A 256 -1.79 23.19 -13.13
N VAL A 257 -1.06 23.86 -12.24
CA VAL A 257 -1.27 23.82 -10.80
C VAL A 257 -2.65 24.40 -10.42
N VAL A 258 -3.00 25.55 -11.01
CA VAL A 258 -4.31 26.21 -10.78
C VAL A 258 -5.46 25.32 -11.29
N SER A 259 -5.28 24.68 -12.45
CA SER A 259 -6.27 23.73 -13.00
C SER A 259 -6.45 22.51 -12.09
N ILE A 260 -5.37 21.96 -11.54
CA ILE A 260 -5.43 20.84 -10.58
C ILE A 260 -6.16 21.27 -9.30
N MET A 261 -5.79 22.40 -8.72
CA MET A 261 -6.44 22.91 -7.50
C MET A 261 -7.93 23.13 -7.69
N LYS A 262 -8.33 23.75 -8.80
CA LYS A 262 -9.73 23.96 -9.14
C LYS A 262 -10.49 22.65 -9.33
N THR A 263 -9.87 21.65 -10.00
CA THR A 263 -10.47 20.32 -10.16
C THR A 263 -10.68 19.63 -8.81
N ILE A 264 -9.72 19.75 -7.89
CA ILE A 264 -9.83 19.20 -6.54
C ILE A 264 -10.96 19.90 -5.77
N GLU A 265 -11.02 21.23 -5.80
CA GLU A 265 -12.07 22.02 -5.15
C GLU A 265 -13.48 21.64 -5.66
N GLU A 266 -13.66 21.61 -6.99
CA GLU A 266 -14.91 21.20 -7.63
C GLU A 266 -15.29 19.76 -7.24
N SER A 267 -14.30 18.87 -7.08
CA SER A 267 -14.52 17.48 -6.69
C SER A 267 -15.02 17.36 -5.25
N PHE A 268 -14.42 18.11 -4.33
CA PHE A 268 -14.90 18.15 -2.93
C PHE A 268 -16.31 18.75 -2.84
N ALA A 269 -16.58 19.81 -3.57
CA ALA A 269 -17.92 20.44 -3.60
C ALA A 269 -18.98 19.47 -4.15
N ASN A 270 -18.66 18.76 -5.23
CA ASN A 270 -19.55 17.74 -5.82
C ASN A 270 -19.74 16.54 -4.87
N ALA A 271 -18.67 16.07 -4.23
CA ALA A 271 -18.75 14.98 -3.26
C ALA A 271 -19.65 15.37 -2.06
N ALA A 272 -19.51 16.59 -1.55
CA ALA A 272 -20.35 17.10 -0.48
C ALA A 272 -21.84 17.17 -0.88
N LYS A 273 -22.12 17.63 -2.10
CA LYS A 273 -23.49 17.69 -2.63
C LYS A 273 -24.08 16.28 -2.78
N ILE A 274 -23.34 15.35 -3.38
CA ILE A 274 -23.77 13.95 -3.54
C ILE A 274 -24.01 13.33 -2.16
N PHE A 275 -23.11 13.57 -1.19
CA PHE A 275 -23.28 13.07 0.17
C PHE A 275 -24.58 13.54 0.82
N VAL A 276 -24.89 14.82 0.71
CA VAL A 276 -26.16 15.40 1.25
C VAL A 276 -27.37 14.76 0.59
N ASP A 277 -27.36 14.55 -0.72
CA ASP A 277 -28.48 13.96 -1.45
C ASP A 277 -28.67 12.48 -1.12
N VAL A 278 -27.58 11.73 -0.99
CA VAL A 278 -27.62 10.29 -0.64
C VAL A 278 -27.96 10.09 0.84
N ALA A 279 -27.52 11.00 1.73
CA ALA A 279 -27.85 10.94 3.16
C ALA A 279 -29.35 11.09 3.47
N LYS A 280 -30.14 11.62 2.54
CA LYS A 280 -31.60 11.66 2.66
C LYS A 280 -32.27 10.29 2.43
N GLN A 281 -31.53 9.31 1.89
CA GLN A 281 -32.06 7.99 1.56
C GLN A 281 -31.91 7.01 2.73
N PRO A 282 -32.94 6.27 3.15
CA PRO A 282 -32.83 5.28 4.23
C PRO A 282 -31.81 4.16 3.93
N ALA A 283 -31.60 3.82 2.65
CA ALA A 283 -30.62 2.83 2.21
C ALA A 283 -29.19 3.25 2.56
N PHE A 284 -28.90 4.54 2.54
CA PHE A 284 -27.61 5.09 2.93
C PHE A 284 -27.27 4.76 4.39
N TRP A 285 -28.20 4.94 5.30
CA TRP A 285 -27.98 4.69 6.72
C TRP A 285 -27.80 3.20 7.04
N LYS A 286 -28.48 2.30 6.31
CA LYS A 286 -28.22 0.87 6.40
C LYS A 286 -26.82 0.51 5.92
N PHE A 287 -26.37 1.14 4.85
CA PHE A 287 -25.00 0.99 4.34
C PHE A 287 -23.97 1.56 5.33
N MET A 288 -24.23 2.73 5.91
CA MET A 288 -23.35 3.33 6.94
C MET A 288 -23.25 2.47 8.19
N ALA A 289 -24.34 1.84 8.63
CA ALA A 289 -24.29 0.89 9.74
C ALA A 289 -23.40 -0.34 9.43
N LEU A 290 -23.49 -0.86 8.20
CA LEU A 290 -22.58 -1.93 7.74
C LEU A 290 -21.12 -1.46 7.72
N LEU A 291 -20.86 -0.27 7.21
CA LEU A 291 -19.52 0.32 7.20
C LEU A 291 -18.97 0.53 8.61
N ALA A 292 -19.80 0.95 9.56
CA ALA A 292 -19.39 1.12 10.96
C ALA A 292 -18.88 -0.20 11.58
N ILE A 293 -19.53 -1.33 11.25
CA ILE A 293 -19.05 -2.67 11.67
C ILE A 293 -17.69 -2.98 11.02
N LEU A 294 -17.55 -2.72 9.72
CA LEU A 294 -16.29 -2.94 8.98
C LEU A 294 -15.16 -2.03 9.47
N LEU A 295 -15.47 -0.81 9.90
CA LEU A 295 -14.47 0.09 10.50
C LEU A 295 -13.86 -0.51 11.77
N GLY A 296 -14.65 -1.21 12.61
CA GLY A 296 -14.12 -1.92 13.78
C GLY A 296 -13.05 -2.94 13.40
N VAL A 297 -13.29 -3.75 12.37
CA VAL A 297 -12.31 -4.74 11.87
C VAL A 297 -11.06 -4.06 11.31
N ASN A 298 -11.23 -3.01 10.50
CA ASN A 298 -10.11 -2.23 9.97
C ASN A 298 -9.29 -1.54 11.07
N TYR A 299 -9.93 -1.08 12.13
CA TYR A 299 -9.27 -0.45 13.27
C TYR A 299 -8.27 -1.41 13.94
N VAL A 300 -8.66 -2.67 14.17
CA VAL A 300 -7.76 -3.70 14.69
C VAL A 300 -6.57 -3.89 13.74
N PHE A 301 -6.82 -3.96 12.43
CA PHE A 301 -5.76 -4.10 11.43
C PHE A 301 -4.77 -2.92 11.45
N TYR A 302 -5.23 -1.68 11.59
CA TYR A 302 -4.34 -0.52 11.69
C TYR A 302 -3.52 -0.49 12.98
N HIS A 303 -4.08 -0.97 14.11
CA HIS A 303 -3.31 -1.14 15.34
C HIS A 303 -2.14 -2.12 15.16
N PHE A 304 -2.29 -3.11 14.30
CA PHE A 304 -1.21 -4.02 13.97
C PHE A 304 -0.02 -3.31 13.31
N HIS A 305 -0.25 -2.22 12.58
CA HIS A 305 0.80 -1.43 11.94
C HIS A 305 1.39 -0.33 12.83
N TYR A 306 0.59 0.26 13.70
CA TYR A 306 1.02 1.44 14.46
C TYR A 306 1.41 1.12 15.92
N THR A 307 0.78 0.13 16.52
CA THR A 307 0.99 -0.24 17.93
C THR A 307 1.90 -1.46 18.07
N PHE A 308 1.69 -2.48 17.22
CA PHE A 308 2.40 -3.75 17.36
C PHE A 308 3.92 -3.62 17.21
N PRO A 309 4.52 -2.79 16.34
CA PRO A 309 5.97 -2.68 16.28
C PRO A 309 6.59 -2.33 17.63
N LYS A 310 6.05 -1.34 18.34
CA LYS A 310 6.52 -0.94 19.67
C LYS A 310 6.24 -1.99 20.74
N TYR A 311 5.02 -2.52 20.75
CA TYR A 311 4.63 -3.58 21.66
C TYR A 311 5.48 -4.84 21.48
N GLY A 312 5.68 -5.24 20.22
CA GLY A 312 6.48 -6.43 19.87
C GLY A 312 7.93 -6.31 20.35
N ILE A 313 8.59 -5.17 20.15
CA ILE A 313 9.95 -4.97 20.65
C ILE A 313 9.99 -4.99 22.19
N ARG A 314 9.03 -4.39 22.86
CA ARG A 314 8.98 -4.39 24.33
C ARG A 314 8.74 -5.75 24.96
N VAL A 315 7.91 -6.58 24.32
CA VAL A 315 7.53 -7.89 24.87
C VAL A 315 8.48 -9.00 24.42
N LEU A 316 8.91 -8.97 23.15
CA LEU A 316 9.74 -10.01 22.57
C LEU A 316 11.24 -9.69 22.64
N GLY A 317 11.59 -8.44 23.00
CA GLY A 317 12.95 -7.96 23.09
C GLY A 317 13.44 -7.29 21.80
N GLU A 318 14.58 -6.56 21.95
CA GLU A 318 15.26 -5.93 20.83
C GLU A 318 15.72 -6.98 19.80
N GLY A 319 15.65 -6.63 18.50
CA GLY A 319 15.98 -7.55 17.43
C GLY A 319 14.92 -8.63 17.14
N ALA A 320 13.79 -8.64 17.85
CA ALA A 320 12.68 -9.55 17.55
C ALA A 320 12.21 -9.37 16.09
N LYS A 321 11.91 -10.48 15.41
CA LYS A 321 11.48 -10.51 13.99
C LYS A 321 10.02 -10.06 13.84
N ILE A 322 9.73 -8.84 14.28
CA ILE A 322 8.37 -8.27 14.24
C ILE A 322 7.90 -8.05 12.81
N GLY A 323 8.80 -7.70 11.88
CA GLY A 323 8.50 -7.56 10.46
C GLY A 323 8.05 -8.89 9.85
N ASN A 324 8.65 -10.01 10.24
CA ASN A 324 8.20 -11.34 9.81
C ASN A 324 6.82 -11.69 10.35
N ILE A 325 6.52 -11.33 11.60
CA ILE A 325 5.24 -11.67 12.23
C ILE A 325 4.08 -11.00 11.50
N TYR A 326 4.15 -9.69 11.26
CA TYR A 326 3.01 -9.03 10.66
C TYR A 326 3.20 -8.63 9.19
N GLY A 327 4.43 -8.38 8.76
CA GLY A 327 4.74 -7.99 7.39
C GLY A 327 4.86 -9.18 6.44
N VAL A 328 5.21 -10.38 6.92
CA VAL A 328 5.35 -11.57 6.08
C VAL A 328 4.22 -12.57 6.33
N LEU A 329 3.96 -12.93 7.58
CA LEU A 329 2.98 -13.98 7.90
C LEU A 329 1.57 -13.61 7.40
N ASN A 330 1.11 -12.39 7.64
CA ASN A 330 -0.20 -11.92 7.19
C ASN A 330 -0.33 -11.93 5.65
N PRO A 331 0.55 -11.31 4.85
CA PRO A 331 0.52 -11.41 3.40
C PRO A 331 0.59 -12.84 2.87
N VAL A 332 1.39 -13.70 3.46
CA VAL A 332 1.48 -15.12 3.08
C VAL A 332 0.13 -15.81 3.29
N ILE A 333 -0.47 -15.65 4.47
CA ILE A 333 -1.80 -16.20 4.76
C ILE A 333 -2.82 -15.69 3.75
N ILE A 334 -2.81 -14.40 3.43
CA ILE A 334 -3.73 -13.81 2.44
C ILE A 334 -3.54 -14.45 1.07
N VAL A 335 -2.33 -14.52 0.56
CA VAL A 335 -2.03 -15.04 -0.78
C VAL A 335 -2.51 -16.49 -0.93
N PHE A 336 -2.35 -17.32 0.11
CA PHE A 336 -2.72 -18.73 0.04
C PHE A 336 -4.17 -19.01 0.39
N PHE A 337 -4.68 -18.38 1.46
CA PHE A 337 -6.00 -18.75 1.99
C PHE A 337 -7.15 -17.97 1.34
N VAL A 338 -6.95 -16.74 0.87
CA VAL A 338 -8.03 -15.97 0.25
C VAL A 338 -8.61 -16.66 -0.98
N PRO A 339 -7.81 -17.21 -1.93
CA PRO A 339 -8.37 -17.96 -3.06
C PRO A 339 -9.12 -19.23 -2.64
N LEU A 340 -8.62 -19.94 -1.62
CA LEU A 340 -9.26 -21.13 -1.06
C LEU A 340 -10.61 -20.78 -0.42
N ILE A 341 -10.63 -19.76 0.43
CA ILE A 341 -11.85 -19.28 1.09
C ILE A 341 -12.85 -18.78 0.04
N ALA A 342 -12.41 -18.01 -0.95
CA ALA A 342 -13.27 -17.55 -2.04
C ALA A 342 -13.89 -18.71 -2.82
N TRP A 343 -13.15 -19.79 -3.06
CA TRP A 343 -13.67 -21.00 -3.70
C TRP A 343 -14.71 -21.72 -2.82
N LEU A 344 -14.41 -21.88 -1.53
CA LEU A 344 -15.31 -22.52 -0.56
C LEU A 344 -16.62 -21.73 -0.37
N THR A 345 -16.53 -20.41 -0.37
CA THR A 345 -17.65 -19.50 -0.09
C THR A 345 -18.33 -18.95 -1.35
N ARG A 346 -17.96 -19.40 -2.54
CA ARG A 346 -18.46 -18.87 -3.84
C ARG A 346 -19.99 -18.83 -3.99
N LYS A 347 -20.70 -19.65 -3.21
CA LYS A 347 -22.17 -19.69 -3.19
C LYS A 347 -22.78 -18.84 -2.07
N TRP A 348 -21.97 -18.18 -1.25
CA TRP A 348 -22.46 -17.36 -0.14
C TRP A 348 -22.77 -15.96 -0.63
N SER A 349 -23.74 -15.30 0.02
CA SER A 349 -23.96 -13.87 -0.22
C SER A 349 -22.84 -13.06 0.39
N SER A 350 -22.53 -11.89 -0.20
CA SER A 350 -21.53 -10.96 0.32
C SER A 350 -21.82 -10.56 1.77
N TYR A 351 -23.09 -10.38 2.12
CA TYR A 351 -23.51 -10.09 3.48
C TYR A 351 -23.10 -11.19 4.46
N LYS A 352 -23.38 -12.48 4.13
CA LYS A 352 -22.99 -13.62 4.97
C LYS A 352 -21.48 -13.71 5.14
N MET A 353 -20.71 -13.47 4.07
CA MET A 353 -19.25 -13.49 4.11
C MET A 353 -18.70 -12.39 5.04
N ILE A 354 -19.22 -11.17 4.91
CA ILE A 354 -18.83 -10.03 5.74
C ILE A 354 -19.15 -10.30 7.22
N THR A 355 -20.37 -10.77 7.51
CA THR A 355 -20.81 -11.06 8.88
C THR A 355 -19.92 -12.10 9.55
N ILE A 356 -19.70 -13.25 8.90
CA ILE A 356 -18.90 -14.34 9.47
C ILE A 356 -17.42 -13.89 9.58
N GLY A 357 -16.88 -13.23 8.56
CA GLY A 357 -15.51 -12.70 8.60
C GLY A 357 -15.31 -11.70 9.73
N SER A 358 -16.25 -10.79 9.95
CA SER A 358 -16.19 -9.83 11.07
C SER A 358 -16.29 -10.51 12.45
N MET A 359 -17.12 -11.54 12.57
CA MET A 359 -17.21 -12.33 13.81
C MET A 359 -15.90 -13.07 14.12
N ILE A 360 -15.27 -13.68 13.12
CA ILE A 360 -13.95 -14.34 13.27
C ILE A 360 -12.86 -13.33 13.65
N SER A 361 -12.92 -12.12 13.08
CA SER A 361 -11.93 -11.07 13.38
C SER A 361 -12.12 -10.45 14.78
N ALA A 362 -13.31 -10.58 15.37
CA ALA A 362 -13.62 -10.06 16.70
C ALA A 362 -13.33 -11.06 17.83
N ALA A 363 -13.16 -12.36 17.53
CA ALA A 363 -12.83 -13.43 18.45
C ALA A 363 -11.32 -13.55 18.69
#